data_5172c5a4a5137e3278fe4eb5a86165ff
#
_entry.id   5172c5a4a5137e3278fe4eb5a86165ff
#
_cell.length_a   1.000
_cell.length_b   1.000
_cell.length_c   1.000
_cell.angle_alpha   90.00
_cell.angle_beta   90.00
_cell.angle_gamma   90.00
#
_symmetry.space_group_name_H-M   'P 1'
#
loop_
_entity.id
_entity.type
_entity.pdbx_description
1 polymer ?
#
loop_
_entity_poly.entity_id
_entity_poly.type
_entity_poly.pdbx_seq_one_letter_code
_entity_poly.pdbx_strand_id
1 'polypeptide(L)'
;MTYDSPGPTFKRIRAVITNHHLITDNVMSNAAMDVLMQPTVPKAPTRALNRRSGVIKYTAILFAVIVSATVVYIIFSDKVRSERDLSALLPSCERLSTFGCEKHRRTLRSRLRRGRSAKKAASESLLVSNPTTSFGYAETFRLLRTRVEYLLNKNGQKTLLIASVAEGEGKTITAANLAVMLSYAGNKVLLIDGNCDTNGNPGLSKLFDITPKDEDCLCARLETGNVSGLPSPEGAKHLRLLPNNDFSGDAADIIVSEKMNKLIRAAREQYDFIIIDTPALCRSGLAEYYAELSDCAVMVVRQGVASGRSIRDAVDTLSGSTQILGCILNDVRKVGFLSGLLSGGYGRQYGYGKYYGKYGYGDYGKYGYGGYGSRGSSENNGGGKRQ
;
A
#
# COMPACT_ATOMS: atom_id res chain seq x y z
N MET A 1 -52.31 -14.91 -7.23
CA MET A 1 -52.17 -16.11 -6.40
C MET A 1 -53.37 -16.98 -6.69
N THR A 2 -53.20 -17.98 -7.53
CA THR A 2 -54.20 -18.94 -7.98
C THR A 2 -54.50 -19.89 -6.83
N TYR A 3 -55.78 -19.96 -6.46
CA TYR A 3 -56.28 -20.92 -5.51
C TYR A 3 -56.20 -22.31 -6.12
N ASP A 4 -55.37 -23.17 -5.56
CA ASP A 4 -55.33 -24.58 -5.92
C ASP A 4 -56.64 -25.26 -5.56
N SER A 5 -57.14 -26.01 -6.51
CA SER A 5 -58.35 -26.80 -6.38
C SER A 5 -58.26 -27.81 -5.21
N PRO A 6 -59.33 -28.02 -4.43
CA PRO A 6 -59.27 -28.91 -3.28
C PRO A 6 -58.89 -30.34 -3.70
N GLY A 7 -57.90 -30.89 -3.01
CA GLY A 7 -57.30 -32.18 -3.30
C GLY A 7 -58.28 -33.35 -3.30
N PRO A 8 -57.88 -34.49 -3.82
CA PRO A 8 -58.78 -35.69 -4.10
C PRO A 8 -59.50 -36.18 -2.84
N THR A 9 -58.96 -35.94 -1.66
CA THR A 9 -59.60 -36.33 -0.38
C THR A 9 -60.87 -35.50 -0.09
N PHE A 10 -60.86 -34.20 -0.45
CA PHE A 10 -62.05 -33.35 -0.24
C PHE A 10 -63.16 -33.66 -1.20
N LYS A 11 -62.84 -34.06 -2.43
CA LYS A 11 -63.82 -34.53 -3.40
C LYS A 11 -64.49 -35.87 -2.97
N ARG A 12 -63.73 -36.78 -2.34
CA ARG A 12 -64.26 -38.04 -1.79
C ARG A 12 -65.18 -37.81 -0.61
N ILE A 13 -64.87 -36.98 0.30
CA ILE A 13 -65.73 -36.64 1.46
C ILE A 13 -67.00 -35.98 0.98
N ARG A 14 -66.96 -35.10 0.00
CA ARG A 14 -68.17 -34.47 -0.56
C ARG A 14 -69.06 -35.48 -1.28
N ALA A 15 -68.47 -36.42 -2.01
CA ALA A 15 -69.25 -37.53 -2.70
C ALA A 15 -69.87 -38.44 -1.68
N VAL A 16 -69.22 -38.78 -0.58
CA VAL A 16 -69.81 -39.63 0.50
C VAL A 16 -70.94 -38.88 1.22
N ILE A 17 -70.81 -37.59 1.48
CA ILE A 17 -71.93 -36.83 2.11
C ILE A 17 -73.12 -36.69 1.16
N THR A 18 -72.90 -36.49 -0.15
CA THR A 18 -73.97 -36.38 -1.14
C THR A 18 -74.73 -37.76 -1.35
N ASN A 19 -73.98 -38.86 -1.34
CA ASN A 19 -74.58 -40.15 -1.37
C ASN A 19 -75.39 -40.55 -0.09
N HIS A 20 -74.90 -40.08 1.07
CA HIS A 20 -75.64 -40.26 2.32
C HIS A 20 -76.96 -39.47 2.32
N HIS A 21 -77.04 -38.31 1.75
CA HIS A 21 -78.25 -37.51 1.63
C HIS A 21 -79.30 -38.21 0.72
N LEU A 22 -78.85 -38.88 -0.35
CA LEU A 22 -79.77 -39.61 -1.25
C LEU A 22 -80.29 -40.89 -0.64
N ILE A 23 -79.68 -41.46 0.40
CA ILE A 23 -80.15 -42.71 1.07
C ILE A 23 -81.05 -42.33 2.26
N THR A 24 -80.90 -41.17 2.88
CA THR A 24 -81.66 -40.74 4.08
C THR A 24 -83.05 -40.17 3.73
N ASP A 25 -83.23 -39.66 2.50
CA ASP A 25 -84.51 -39.09 2.09
C ASP A 25 -85.63 -40.17 1.91
N ASN A 26 -85.23 -41.46 1.96
CA ASN A 26 -86.16 -42.54 1.76
C ASN A 26 -86.51 -43.35 3.01
N VAL A 27 -85.93 -43.08 4.20
CA VAL A 27 -86.14 -44.00 5.36
C VAL A 27 -86.51 -43.29 6.69
N MET A 28 -86.34 -42.02 6.87
CA MET A 28 -86.69 -41.40 8.14
C MET A 28 -87.09 -39.92 8.02
N SER A 29 -88.41 -39.65 8.19
CA SER A 29 -88.86 -38.34 8.66
C SER A 29 -88.46 -38.14 10.13
N ASN A 30 -87.80 -37.05 10.41
CA ASN A 30 -87.50 -36.51 11.76
C ASN A 30 -86.32 -37.15 12.50
N ALA A 31 -85.14 -36.99 11.97
CA ALA A 31 -83.96 -36.89 12.84
C ALA A 31 -83.15 -35.69 12.40
N ALA A 32 -83.24 -34.57 13.09
CA ALA A 32 -82.33 -33.44 12.95
C ALA A 32 -80.97 -33.91 13.37
N MET A 33 -80.03 -34.02 12.43
CA MET A 33 -78.62 -34.24 12.75
C MET A 33 -78.01 -32.90 13.01
N ASP A 34 -77.88 -32.54 14.28
CA ASP A 34 -77.13 -31.41 14.69
C ASP A 34 -75.67 -31.58 14.33
N VAL A 35 -75.18 -30.82 13.37
CA VAL A 35 -73.79 -30.75 13.04
C VAL A 35 -73.05 -30.06 14.17
N LEU A 36 -72.58 -30.83 15.14
CA LEU A 36 -71.92 -30.37 16.36
C LEU A 36 -70.60 -29.61 16.17
N MET A 37 -70.02 -29.63 14.98
CA MET A 37 -68.86 -28.85 14.66
C MET A 37 -68.74 -28.48 13.18
N GLN A 38 -68.82 -27.21 12.86
CA GLN A 38 -68.35 -26.71 11.57
C GLN A 38 -66.84 -26.76 11.55
N PRO A 39 -66.14 -27.25 10.52
CA PRO A 39 -64.70 -27.18 10.42
C PRO A 39 -64.28 -25.73 10.32
N THR A 40 -63.66 -25.23 11.38
CA THR A 40 -63.09 -23.89 11.39
C THR A 40 -61.82 -23.88 10.55
N VAL A 41 -61.89 -23.31 9.37
CA VAL A 41 -60.70 -23.07 8.55
C VAL A 41 -59.86 -22.00 9.27
N PRO A 42 -58.62 -22.28 9.62
CA PRO A 42 -57.78 -21.27 10.27
C PRO A 42 -57.59 -20.08 9.32
N LYS A 43 -58.03 -18.88 9.77
CA LYS A 43 -58.12 -17.64 8.97
C LYS A 43 -56.77 -17.08 8.58
N ALA A 44 -55.65 -17.59 9.11
CA ALA A 44 -54.30 -17.18 8.71
C ALA A 44 -53.24 -18.21 9.18
N PRO A 45 -52.14 -18.38 8.48
CA PRO A 45 -51.01 -19.20 8.92
C PRO A 45 -50.24 -18.44 10.01
N THR A 46 -50.60 -18.68 11.27
CA THR A 46 -49.99 -18.01 12.44
C THR A 46 -48.47 -18.25 12.59
N ARG A 47 -47.94 -19.25 11.93
CA ARG A 47 -46.49 -19.58 11.99
C ARG A 47 -45.61 -18.81 10.99
N ALA A 48 -46.14 -18.29 9.89
CA ALA A 48 -45.34 -17.63 8.87
C ALA A 48 -44.84 -16.21 9.31
N LEU A 49 -45.66 -15.48 10.06
CA LEU A 49 -45.29 -14.14 10.58
C LEU A 49 -44.19 -14.21 11.67
N ASN A 50 -44.25 -15.23 12.52
CA ASN A 50 -43.24 -15.42 13.56
C ASN A 50 -41.85 -15.84 13.00
N ARG A 51 -41.82 -16.57 11.89
CA ARG A 51 -40.55 -16.98 11.24
C ARG A 51 -39.81 -15.80 10.65
N ARG A 52 -40.47 -14.85 9.99
CA ARG A 52 -39.85 -13.65 9.43
C ARG A 52 -39.32 -12.69 10.53
N SER A 53 -40.08 -12.47 11.60
CA SER A 53 -39.64 -11.66 12.72
C SER A 53 -38.48 -12.33 13.47
N GLY A 54 -38.45 -13.65 13.59
CA GLY A 54 -37.32 -14.40 14.15
C GLY A 54 -36.07 -14.24 13.32
N VAL A 55 -36.13 -14.42 12.00
CA VAL A 55 -34.99 -14.26 11.09
C VAL A 55 -34.43 -12.84 11.20
N ILE A 56 -35.28 -11.81 11.18
CA ILE A 56 -34.84 -10.40 11.32
C ILE A 56 -34.13 -10.14 12.66
N LYS A 57 -34.66 -10.68 13.76
CA LYS A 57 -34.02 -10.55 15.07
C LYS A 57 -32.66 -11.23 15.14
N TYR A 58 -32.53 -12.45 14.65
CA TYR A 58 -31.26 -13.18 14.64
C TYR A 58 -30.22 -12.54 13.72
N THR A 59 -30.63 -12.03 12.55
CA THR A 59 -29.72 -11.29 11.67
C THR A 59 -29.25 -9.97 12.27
N ALA A 60 -30.14 -9.25 12.97
CA ALA A 60 -29.77 -8.03 13.69
C ALA A 60 -28.79 -8.31 14.85
N ILE A 61 -29.02 -9.38 15.62
CA ILE A 61 -28.10 -9.79 16.70
C ILE A 61 -26.74 -10.20 16.11
N LEU A 62 -26.72 -11.02 15.06
CA LEU A 62 -25.48 -11.41 14.39
C LEU A 62 -24.72 -10.21 13.85
N PHE A 63 -25.40 -9.26 13.23
CA PHE A 63 -24.82 -8.00 12.77
C PHE A 63 -24.21 -7.20 13.93
N ALA A 64 -24.94 -7.05 15.04
CA ALA A 64 -24.44 -6.35 16.23
C ALA A 64 -23.19 -7.05 16.83
N VAL A 65 -23.16 -8.38 16.87
CA VAL A 65 -21.99 -9.16 17.31
C VAL A 65 -20.79 -8.94 16.40
N ILE A 66 -20.98 -8.97 15.08
CA ILE A 66 -19.90 -8.73 14.10
C ILE A 66 -19.37 -7.29 14.26
N VAL A 67 -20.25 -6.30 14.39
CA VAL A 67 -19.84 -4.90 14.60
C VAL A 67 -19.09 -4.73 15.92
N SER A 68 -19.59 -5.29 17.02
CA SER A 68 -18.90 -5.21 18.31
C SER A 68 -17.54 -5.90 18.30
N ALA A 69 -17.43 -7.10 17.72
CA ALA A 69 -16.18 -7.81 17.55
C ALA A 69 -15.18 -7.02 16.68
N THR A 70 -15.68 -6.37 15.62
CA THR A 70 -14.85 -5.50 14.77
C THR A 70 -14.34 -4.28 15.52
N VAL A 71 -15.19 -3.65 16.33
CA VAL A 71 -14.80 -2.49 17.17
C VAL A 71 -13.76 -2.90 18.20
N VAL A 72 -13.98 -4.02 18.89
CA VAL A 72 -13.00 -4.58 19.85
C VAL A 72 -11.67 -4.86 19.16
N TYR A 73 -11.68 -5.54 18.00
CA TYR A 73 -10.47 -5.78 17.21
C TYR A 73 -9.74 -4.49 16.82
N ILE A 74 -10.47 -3.43 16.45
CA ILE A 74 -9.89 -2.12 16.09
C ILE A 74 -9.24 -1.46 17.30
N ILE A 75 -9.88 -1.49 18.48
CA ILE A 75 -9.37 -0.91 19.72
C ILE A 75 -8.09 -1.62 20.19
N PHE A 76 -8.09 -2.95 20.15
CA PHE A 76 -6.93 -3.75 20.56
C PHE A 76 -5.83 -3.88 19.48
N SER A 77 -6.06 -3.39 18.26
CA SER A 77 -5.07 -3.42 17.19
C SER A 77 -4.06 -2.29 17.38
N ASP A 78 -2.88 -2.62 17.91
CA ASP A 78 -1.72 -1.72 18.12
C ASP A 78 -0.99 -1.42 16.79
N LYS A 79 -1.73 -1.02 15.73
CA LYS A 79 -1.16 -0.71 14.42
C LYS A 79 -1.14 0.78 14.16
N VAL A 80 -0.03 1.29 13.68
CA VAL A 80 0.10 2.69 13.25
C VAL A 80 -0.77 2.95 12.03
N ARG A 81 -1.76 3.82 12.17
CA ARG A 81 -2.72 4.16 11.11
C ARG A 81 -2.64 5.61 10.65
N SER A 82 -2.02 6.48 11.43
CA SER A 82 -1.93 7.89 11.14
C SER A 82 -0.54 8.45 11.46
N GLU A 83 -0.27 9.62 10.93
CA GLU A 83 0.95 10.38 11.26
C GLU A 83 1.04 10.71 12.76
N ARG A 84 -0.11 10.95 13.39
CA ARG A 84 -0.19 11.24 14.83
C ARG A 84 0.21 10.03 15.65
N ASP A 85 -0.24 8.84 15.26
CA ASP A 85 0.10 7.60 15.94
C ASP A 85 1.61 7.36 15.88
N LEU A 86 2.23 7.59 14.71
CA LEU A 86 3.68 7.45 14.53
C LEU A 86 4.45 8.47 15.38
N SER A 87 4.03 9.74 15.37
CA SER A 87 4.67 10.80 16.17
C SER A 87 4.48 10.61 17.68
N ALA A 88 3.35 10.06 18.12
CA ALA A 88 3.11 9.71 19.52
C ALA A 88 3.91 8.49 19.95
N LEU A 89 4.09 7.53 19.04
CA LEU A 89 4.87 6.31 19.27
C LEU A 89 6.38 6.59 19.38
N LEU A 90 6.89 7.46 18.52
CA LEU A 90 8.32 7.79 18.38
C LEU A 90 8.54 9.31 18.50
N PRO A 91 8.42 9.88 19.70
CA PRO A 91 8.57 11.33 19.90
C PRO A 91 9.97 11.84 19.57
N SER A 92 10.98 11.01 19.72
CA SER A 92 12.39 11.33 19.44
C SER A 92 12.75 11.21 17.95
N CYS A 93 11.89 10.60 17.14
CA CYS A 93 12.16 10.34 15.72
C CYS A 93 11.46 11.38 14.84
N GLU A 94 12.22 12.17 14.10
CA GLU A 94 11.66 13.17 13.19
C GLU A 94 10.94 12.47 12.03
N ARG A 95 9.74 12.97 11.69
CA ARG A 95 9.02 12.51 10.50
C ARG A 95 9.57 13.21 9.26
N LEU A 96 10.32 12.47 8.45
CA LEU A 96 10.94 12.99 7.23
C LEU A 96 9.92 13.19 6.11
N SER A 97 9.01 12.23 5.92
CA SER A 97 8.03 12.30 4.83
C SER A 97 6.82 11.40 5.10
N THR A 98 5.75 11.63 4.34
CA THR A 98 4.56 10.79 4.30
C THR A 98 4.17 10.54 2.85
N PHE A 99 4.18 9.28 2.43
CA PHE A 99 3.80 8.88 1.08
C PHE A 99 2.34 8.43 1.03
N GLY A 100 1.56 9.09 0.20
CA GLY A 100 0.20 8.65 -0.10
C GLY A 100 0.20 7.38 -0.95
N CYS A 101 -0.86 6.58 -0.80
CA CYS A 101 -1.08 5.42 -1.67
C CYS A 101 -1.14 5.87 -3.14
N GLU A 102 -0.15 5.52 -3.94
CA GLU A 102 -0.15 5.78 -5.37
C GLU A 102 -1.13 4.84 -6.05
N LYS A 103 -2.20 5.42 -6.60
CA LYS A 103 -3.22 4.65 -7.30
C LYS A 103 -2.82 4.47 -8.76
N HIS A 104 -2.37 3.30 -9.12
CA HIS A 104 -2.28 2.91 -10.52
C HIS A 104 -3.65 3.07 -11.19
N ARG A 105 -3.72 3.85 -12.24
CA ARG A 105 -4.84 3.82 -13.20
C ARG A 105 -4.80 2.47 -13.93
N ARG A 106 -5.30 1.42 -13.25
CA ARG A 106 -5.49 0.12 -13.89
C ARG A 106 -6.53 0.27 -14.98
N THR A 107 -6.11 0.19 -16.23
CA THR A 107 -7.03 0.04 -17.35
C THR A 107 -7.81 -1.28 -17.18
N LEU A 108 -9.07 -1.31 -17.64
CA LEU A 108 -9.92 -2.52 -17.58
C LEU A 108 -9.20 -3.78 -18.15
N ARG A 109 -8.33 -3.62 -19.15
CA ARG A 109 -7.51 -4.70 -19.72
C ARG A 109 -6.47 -5.27 -18.74
N SER A 110 -5.89 -4.46 -17.84
CA SER A 110 -4.92 -4.94 -16.85
C SER A 110 -5.58 -5.66 -15.67
N ARG A 111 -6.89 -5.46 -15.43
CA ARG A 111 -7.65 -6.22 -14.42
C ARG A 111 -7.87 -7.69 -14.83
N LEU A 112 -7.92 -7.98 -16.12
CA LEU A 112 -8.11 -9.34 -16.66
C LEU A 112 -6.82 -10.15 -16.74
N ARG A 113 -5.65 -9.52 -16.74
CA ARG A 113 -4.35 -10.21 -16.68
C ARG A 113 -3.93 -10.46 -15.22
N ARG A 114 -4.52 -11.51 -14.62
CA ARG A 114 -4.02 -12.08 -13.36
C ARG A 114 -2.73 -12.87 -13.63
N GLY A 115 -1.56 -12.32 -13.25
CA GLY A 115 -0.32 -13.05 -13.38
C GLY A 115 0.91 -12.27 -12.86
N ARG A 116 2.06 -12.95 -12.77
CA ARG A 116 3.36 -12.38 -12.37
C ARG A 116 3.73 -11.09 -13.13
N SER A 117 3.31 -10.98 -14.40
CA SER A 117 3.51 -9.80 -15.24
C SER A 117 2.81 -8.53 -14.72
N ALA A 118 1.65 -8.66 -14.07
CA ALA A 118 0.95 -7.51 -13.49
C ALA A 118 1.63 -6.97 -12.23
N LYS A 119 2.34 -7.84 -11.50
CA LYS A 119 3.09 -7.47 -10.29
C LYS A 119 4.39 -6.75 -10.66
N LYS A 120 5.07 -7.19 -11.74
CA LYS A 120 6.25 -6.53 -12.30
C LYS A 120 5.91 -5.11 -12.78
N ALA A 121 4.91 -4.95 -13.64
CA ALA A 121 4.46 -3.66 -14.13
C ALA A 121 3.99 -2.69 -13.02
N ALA A 122 3.45 -3.23 -11.91
CA ALA A 122 3.02 -2.43 -10.77
C ALA A 122 4.19 -1.88 -9.95
N SER A 123 5.31 -2.60 -9.84
CA SER A 123 6.49 -2.12 -9.11
C SER A 123 7.33 -1.15 -9.94
N GLU A 124 7.50 -1.42 -11.23
CA GLU A 124 8.21 -0.53 -12.17
C GLU A 124 7.57 0.85 -12.26
N SER A 125 6.27 0.93 -12.13
CA SER A 125 5.53 2.18 -12.20
C SER A 125 5.59 3.02 -10.90
N LEU A 126 6.18 2.51 -9.83
CA LEU A 126 6.42 3.27 -8.59
C LEU A 126 7.78 3.98 -8.59
N LEU A 127 8.59 3.81 -9.63
CA LEU A 127 9.81 4.62 -9.79
C LEU A 127 9.46 6.04 -10.23
N VAL A 128 10.13 7.01 -9.61
CA VAL A 128 9.99 8.44 -9.97
C VAL A 128 10.52 8.76 -11.37
N SER A 129 11.39 7.90 -11.92
CA SER A 129 11.85 7.97 -13.31
C SER A 129 10.79 7.53 -14.33
N ASN A 130 9.74 6.84 -13.89
CA ASN A 130 8.70 6.36 -14.79
C ASN A 130 7.72 7.49 -15.14
N PRO A 131 7.46 7.76 -16.44
CA PRO A 131 6.54 8.81 -16.88
C PRO A 131 5.09 8.65 -16.39
N THR A 132 4.71 7.44 -15.97
CA THR A 132 3.36 7.15 -15.46
C THR A 132 3.17 7.49 -14.00
N THR A 133 4.25 7.80 -13.29
CA THR A 133 4.23 8.18 -11.88
C THR A 133 3.58 9.55 -11.71
N SER A 134 2.72 9.72 -10.69
CA SER A 134 2.05 11.00 -10.48
C SER A 134 3.04 12.08 -10.05
N PHE A 135 2.79 13.31 -10.52
CA PHE A 135 3.60 14.47 -10.12
C PHE A 135 3.68 14.62 -8.59
N GLY A 136 2.55 14.42 -7.88
CA GLY A 136 2.52 14.54 -6.42
C GLY A 136 3.40 13.52 -5.70
N TYR A 137 3.46 12.30 -6.22
CA TYR A 137 4.33 11.26 -5.68
C TYR A 137 5.82 11.60 -5.91
N ALA A 138 6.17 12.00 -7.12
CA ALA A 138 7.54 12.43 -7.46
C ALA A 138 7.97 13.64 -6.61
N GLU A 139 7.08 14.62 -6.39
CA GLU A 139 7.35 15.79 -5.56
C GLU A 139 7.60 15.43 -4.10
N THR A 140 6.91 14.42 -3.57
CA THR A 140 7.16 13.94 -2.21
C THR A 140 8.58 13.38 -2.05
N PHE A 141 9.08 12.67 -3.06
CA PHE A 141 10.48 12.20 -3.06
C PHE A 141 11.48 13.33 -3.26
N ARG A 142 11.14 14.37 -4.01
CA ARG A 142 12.00 15.55 -4.13
C ARG A 142 12.18 16.27 -2.78
N LEU A 143 11.08 16.41 -2.03
CA LEU A 143 11.11 16.97 -0.68
C LEU A 143 11.90 16.07 0.29
N LEU A 144 11.67 14.74 0.24
CA LEU A 144 12.44 13.79 1.04
C LEU A 144 13.94 13.91 0.75
N ARG A 145 14.32 13.91 -0.53
CA ARG A 145 15.71 14.10 -0.95
C ARG A 145 16.31 15.37 -0.32
N THR A 146 15.64 16.50 -0.45
CA THR A 146 16.17 17.79 0.06
C THR A 146 16.42 17.73 1.58
N ARG A 147 15.53 17.09 2.33
CA ARG A 147 15.69 16.91 3.78
C ARG A 147 16.84 15.98 4.13
N VAL A 148 16.88 14.81 3.49
CA VAL A 148 17.91 13.79 3.73
C VAL A 148 19.28 14.33 3.33
N GLU A 149 19.42 14.93 2.15
CA GLU A 149 20.66 15.54 1.66
C GLU A 149 21.17 16.63 2.62
N TYR A 150 20.26 17.49 3.11
CA TYR A 150 20.62 18.51 4.09
C TYR A 150 21.14 17.89 5.40
N LEU A 151 20.45 16.88 5.93
CA LEU A 151 20.83 16.22 7.19
C LEU A 151 22.16 15.47 7.06
N LEU A 152 22.36 14.74 5.97
CA LEU A 152 23.60 14.02 5.70
C LEU A 152 24.78 15.00 5.59
N ASN A 153 24.64 16.05 4.81
CA ASN A 153 25.71 17.06 4.63
C ASN A 153 26.01 17.81 5.92
N LYS A 154 24.98 18.18 6.69
CA LYS A 154 25.15 18.87 7.98
C LYS A 154 25.97 18.05 8.97
N ASN A 155 25.79 16.74 8.98
CA ASN A 155 26.45 15.83 9.90
C ASN A 155 27.74 15.20 9.33
N GLY A 156 28.12 15.50 8.08
CA GLY A 156 29.25 14.87 7.40
C GLY A 156 29.05 13.38 7.12
N GLN A 157 27.80 12.94 7.03
CA GLN A 157 27.41 11.54 6.84
C GLN A 157 27.26 11.22 5.36
N LYS A 158 27.64 10.01 4.95
CA LYS A 158 27.55 9.55 3.55
C LYS A 158 26.75 8.27 3.37
N THR A 159 26.73 7.41 4.40
CA THR A 159 26.12 6.08 4.31
C THR A 159 24.78 6.05 5.03
N LEU A 160 23.72 5.87 4.27
CA LEU A 160 22.33 5.85 4.72
C LEU A 160 21.72 4.46 4.59
N LEU A 161 21.25 3.93 5.71
CA LEU A 161 20.47 2.71 5.75
C LEU A 161 18.98 2.99 5.55
N ILE A 162 18.31 2.19 4.71
CA ILE A 162 16.84 2.19 4.61
C ILE A 162 16.32 0.89 5.23
N ALA A 163 15.68 1.01 6.38
CA ALA A 163 15.19 -0.12 7.16
C ALA A 163 13.65 -0.12 7.30
N SER A 164 13.09 -1.27 7.62
CA SER A 164 11.69 -1.42 8.02
C SER A 164 11.50 -2.60 8.96
N VAL A 165 10.40 -2.62 9.70
CA VAL A 165 10.06 -3.72 10.60
C VAL A 165 9.67 -4.97 9.83
N ALA A 166 8.71 -4.82 8.91
CA ALA A 166 8.09 -5.93 8.19
C ALA A 166 8.39 -5.88 6.69
N GLU A 167 8.17 -7.02 6.03
CA GLU A 167 8.23 -7.08 4.58
C GLU A 167 7.09 -6.28 3.93
N GLY A 168 7.34 -5.77 2.73
CA GLY A 168 6.32 -5.05 1.96
C GLY A 168 6.01 -3.65 2.50
N GLU A 169 6.81 -3.09 3.41
CA GLU A 169 6.63 -1.72 3.90
C GLU A 169 7.13 -0.66 2.92
N GLY A 170 7.84 -1.05 1.87
CA GLY A 170 8.26 -0.17 0.78
C GLY A 170 9.69 0.36 0.89
N LYS A 171 10.57 -0.29 1.69
CA LYS A 171 12.00 0.11 1.80
C LYS A 171 12.69 0.19 0.45
N THR A 172 12.66 -0.91 -0.33
CA THR A 172 13.32 -1.01 -1.65
C THR A 172 12.88 0.10 -2.60
N ILE A 173 11.59 0.38 -2.67
CA ILE A 173 11.04 1.49 -3.48
C ILE A 173 11.51 2.85 -2.93
N THR A 174 11.58 2.99 -1.62
CA THR A 174 12.05 4.23 -0.98
C THR A 174 13.55 4.43 -1.25
N ALA A 175 14.37 3.39 -1.08
CA ALA A 175 15.80 3.42 -1.36
C ALA A 175 16.07 3.77 -2.83
N ALA A 176 15.40 3.08 -3.76
CA ALA A 176 15.54 3.30 -5.20
C ALA A 176 15.16 4.74 -5.60
N ASN A 177 14.01 5.21 -5.18
CA ASN A 177 13.54 6.55 -5.54
C ASN A 177 14.38 7.66 -4.90
N LEU A 178 14.84 7.49 -3.66
CA LEU A 178 15.74 8.44 -3.01
C LEU A 178 17.09 8.50 -3.74
N ALA A 179 17.64 7.33 -4.12
CA ALA A 179 18.89 7.24 -4.88
C ALA A 179 18.77 7.93 -6.25
N VAL A 180 17.69 7.70 -6.97
CA VAL A 180 17.41 8.38 -8.25
C VAL A 180 17.31 9.89 -8.06
N MET A 181 16.59 10.35 -7.04
CA MET A 181 16.42 11.78 -6.80
C MET A 181 17.73 12.48 -6.36
N LEU A 182 18.57 11.82 -5.57
CA LEU A 182 19.92 12.31 -5.24
C LEU A 182 20.81 12.39 -6.49
N SER A 183 20.75 11.38 -7.34
CA SER A 183 21.45 11.35 -8.64
C SER A 183 21.01 12.48 -9.57
N TYR A 184 19.72 12.81 -9.61
CA TYR A 184 19.19 13.93 -10.40
C TYR A 184 19.64 15.30 -9.88
N ALA A 185 20.04 15.38 -8.62
CA ALA A 185 20.68 16.58 -8.05
C ALA A 185 22.17 16.70 -8.42
N GLY A 186 22.74 15.74 -9.15
CA GLY A 186 24.13 15.73 -9.57
C GLY A 186 25.07 14.98 -8.62
N ASN A 187 24.57 14.41 -7.53
CA ASN A 187 25.38 13.66 -6.57
C ASN A 187 25.75 12.28 -7.14
N LYS A 188 26.98 11.83 -6.90
CA LYS A 188 27.40 10.46 -7.18
C LYS A 188 26.85 9.54 -6.11
N VAL A 189 25.92 8.64 -6.49
CA VAL A 189 25.20 7.78 -5.55
C VAL A 189 25.51 6.32 -5.83
N LEU A 190 25.84 5.57 -4.78
CA LEU A 190 25.89 4.12 -4.80
C LEU A 190 24.65 3.59 -4.08
N LEU A 191 23.88 2.75 -4.78
CA LEU A 191 22.74 2.01 -4.19
C LEU A 191 23.13 0.54 -4.06
N ILE A 192 23.15 0.03 -2.83
CA ILE A 192 23.53 -1.35 -2.53
C ILE A 192 22.26 -2.16 -2.24
N ASP A 193 22.09 -3.28 -2.94
CA ASP A 193 21.07 -4.28 -2.65
C ASP A 193 21.59 -5.21 -1.53
N GLY A 194 21.26 -4.90 -0.31
CA GLY A 194 21.63 -5.70 0.88
C GLY A 194 20.63 -6.81 1.19
N ASN A 195 19.60 -6.97 0.35
CA ASN A 195 18.56 -7.97 0.58
C ASN A 195 18.94 -9.32 -0.02
N CYS A 196 19.25 -10.29 0.83
CA CYS A 196 19.54 -11.70 0.47
C CYS A 196 18.29 -12.58 0.58
N ASP A 197 17.10 -12.09 0.27
CA ASP A 197 15.88 -12.87 0.42
C ASP A 197 15.84 -14.03 -0.58
N THR A 198 15.89 -15.25 -0.04
CA THR A 198 15.90 -16.53 -0.78
C THR A 198 14.61 -16.81 -1.56
N ASN A 199 13.58 -15.97 -1.43
CA ASN A 199 12.29 -16.15 -2.11
C ASN A 199 12.33 -15.78 -3.61
N GLY A 200 13.49 -15.54 -4.19
CA GLY A 200 13.66 -15.25 -5.63
C GLY A 200 12.97 -13.96 -6.05
N ASN A 201 12.83 -13.02 -5.13
CA ASN A 201 12.32 -11.69 -5.43
C ASN A 201 13.52 -10.82 -5.81
N PRO A 202 13.83 -10.67 -7.10
CA PRO A 202 14.98 -9.89 -7.54
C PRO A 202 14.71 -8.42 -7.18
N GLY A 203 15.30 -7.96 -6.08
CA GLY A 203 15.12 -6.66 -5.49
C GLY A 203 15.27 -5.48 -6.46
N LEU A 204 16.35 -4.76 -6.31
CA LEU A 204 16.65 -3.55 -7.08
C LEU A 204 16.94 -3.82 -8.55
N SER A 205 17.59 -4.94 -8.89
CA SER A 205 17.90 -5.29 -10.29
C SER A 205 16.66 -5.38 -11.16
N LYS A 206 15.61 -6.03 -10.65
CA LYS A 206 14.33 -6.14 -11.36
C LYS A 206 13.55 -4.82 -11.39
N LEU A 207 13.69 -4.02 -10.35
CA LEU A 207 13.02 -2.73 -10.28
C LEU A 207 13.53 -1.77 -11.36
N PHE A 208 14.86 -1.81 -11.62
CA PHE A 208 15.51 -0.99 -12.63
C PHE A 208 15.65 -1.67 -14.00
N ASP A 209 15.12 -2.88 -14.17
CA ASP A 209 15.24 -3.71 -15.37
C ASP A 209 16.71 -3.94 -15.82
N ILE A 210 17.60 -4.08 -14.83
CA ILE A 210 19.03 -4.37 -15.04
C ILE A 210 19.23 -5.86 -14.91
N THR A 211 19.93 -6.47 -15.89
CA THR A 211 20.45 -7.83 -15.78
C THR A 211 21.92 -7.71 -15.40
N PRO A 212 22.28 -7.88 -14.12
CA PRO A 212 23.66 -7.74 -13.69
C PRO A 212 24.48 -8.95 -14.17
N LYS A 213 25.77 -8.71 -14.38
CA LYS A 213 26.74 -9.77 -14.58
C LYS A 213 27.14 -10.34 -13.23
N ASP A 214 27.60 -11.58 -13.19
CA ASP A 214 28.04 -12.22 -11.95
C ASP A 214 29.18 -11.44 -11.28
N GLU A 215 30.08 -10.84 -12.05
CA GLU A 215 31.19 -10.00 -11.57
C GLU A 215 30.73 -8.68 -10.91
N ASP A 216 29.53 -8.21 -11.20
CA ASP A 216 28.95 -6.97 -10.66
C ASP A 216 28.15 -7.20 -9.37
N CYS A 217 27.91 -8.46 -9.00
CA CYS A 217 27.13 -8.80 -7.82
C CYS A 217 27.89 -8.53 -6.52
N LEU A 218 27.15 -8.27 -5.45
CA LEU A 218 27.69 -7.91 -4.14
C LEU A 218 28.76 -8.89 -3.67
N CYS A 219 28.51 -10.20 -3.70
CA CYS A 219 29.46 -11.21 -3.26
C CYS A 219 30.77 -11.19 -4.07
N ALA A 220 30.71 -11.04 -5.40
CA ALA A 220 31.92 -10.94 -6.24
C ALA A 220 32.69 -9.65 -5.96
N ARG A 221 31.98 -8.54 -5.72
CA ARG A 221 32.61 -7.26 -5.39
C ARG A 221 33.21 -7.23 -3.98
N LEU A 222 32.69 -8.02 -3.05
CA LEU A 222 33.30 -8.21 -1.73
C LEU A 222 34.69 -8.84 -1.83
N GLU A 223 34.89 -9.77 -2.79
CA GLU A 223 36.19 -10.42 -3.01
C GLU A 223 37.24 -9.43 -3.58
N THR A 224 36.81 -8.58 -4.49
CA THR A 224 37.73 -7.63 -5.14
C THR A 224 37.90 -6.31 -4.40
N GLY A 225 36.95 -5.92 -3.55
CA GLY A 225 36.89 -4.63 -2.88
C GLY A 225 36.67 -3.45 -3.84
N ASN A 226 36.34 -3.70 -5.10
CA ASN A 226 36.22 -2.67 -6.14
C ASN A 226 34.75 -2.31 -6.40
N VAL A 227 34.43 -1.03 -6.28
CA VAL A 227 33.11 -0.45 -6.54
C VAL A 227 33.02 0.34 -7.86
N SER A 228 34.04 0.25 -8.72
CA SER A 228 34.06 0.95 -10.00
C SER A 228 33.40 0.10 -11.10
N GLY A 229 32.91 0.75 -12.17
CA GLY A 229 32.34 0.06 -13.33
C GLY A 229 30.96 -0.59 -13.10
N LEU A 230 30.30 -0.30 -11.99
CA LEU A 230 28.99 -0.84 -11.65
C LEU A 230 27.91 -0.37 -12.64
N PRO A 231 26.85 -1.17 -12.88
CA PRO A 231 25.76 -0.81 -13.77
C PRO A 231 25.02 0.45 -13.30
N SER A 232 24.56 1.23 -14.27
CA SER A 232 23.78 2.45 -14.04
C SER A 232 22.36 2.26 -14.55
N PRO A 233 21.33 2.54 -13.76
CA PRO A 233 19.97 2.56 -14.25
C PRO A 233 19.77 3.58 -15.38
N GLU A 234 18.88 3.27 -16.31
CA GLU A 234 18.56 4.16 -17.42
C GLU A 234 18.03 5.51 -16.90
N GLY A 235 18.53 6.60 -17.46
CA GLY A 235 18.16 7.96 -17.07
C GLY A 235 18.82 8.50 -15.79
N ALA A 236 19.54 7.71 -15.01
CA ALA A 236 20.18 8.12 -13.75
C ALA A 236 21.72 8.04 -13.83
N LYS A 237 22.35 8.93 -14.61
CA LYS A 237 23.78 8.89 -14.97
C LYS A 237 24.75 8.82 -13.77
N HIS A 238 24.40 9.45 -12.66
CA HIS A 238 25.22 9.53 -11.45
C HIS A 238 24.88 8.46 -10.42
N LEU A 239 23.91 7.56 -10.71
CA LEU A 239 23.56 6.43 -9.87
C LEU A 239 24.31 5.19 -10.33
N ARG A 240 24.89 4.47 -9.39
CA ARG A 240 25.45 3.13 -9.60
C ARG A 240 24.70 2.14 -8.71
N LEU A 241 24.39 0.98 -9.24
CA LEU A 241 23.73 -0.10 -8.54
C LEU A 241 24.76 -1.19 -8.24
N LEU A 242 24.87 -1.59 -6.98
CA LEU A 242 25.55 -2.81 -6.55
C LEU A 242 24.48 -3.85 -6.27
N PRO A 243 24.16 -4.71 -7.24
CA PRO A 243 23.10 -5.68 -7.12
C PRO A 243 23.51 -6.87 -6.27
N ASN A 244 22.52 -7.56 -5.70
CA ASN A 244 22.72 -8.84 -5.06
C ASN A 244 21.85 -9.88 -5.77
N ASN A 245 22.49 -10.86 -6.40
CA ASN A 245 21.83 -11.98 -7.07
C ASN A 245 22.13 -13.31 -6.39
N ASP A 246 22.96 -13.30 -5.36
CA ASP A 246 23.28 -14.50 -4.60
C ASP A 246 22.24 -14.70 -3.51
N PHE A 247 21.46 -15.74 -3.68
CA PHE A 247 20.43 -16.19 -2.72
C PHE A 247 20.82 -17.50 -2.04
N SER A 248 22.09 -17.85 -2.08
CA SER A 248 22.63 -19.01 -1.35
C SER A 248 22.53 -18.78 0.16
N GLY A 249 22.39 -19.85 0.93
CA GLY A 249 22.37 -19.76 2.39
C GLY A 249 23.64 -19.13 2.98
N ASP A 250 24.76 -19.23 2.24
CA ASP A 250 26.08 -18.73 2.67
C ASP A 250 26.28 -17.24 2.36
N ALA A 251 25.40 -16.63 1.56
CA ALA A 251 25.52 -15.20 1.18
C ALA A 251 25.51 -14.27 2.41
N ALA A 252 24.74 -14.58 3.44
CA ALA A 252 24.67 -13.82 4.66
C ALA A 252 26.03 -13.82 5.39
N ASP A 253 26.69 -14.98 5.48
CA ASP A 253 27.99 -15.13 6.15
C ASP A 253 29.11 -14.42 5.39
N ILE A 254 29.04 -14.40 4.05
CA ILE A 254 29.98 -13.66 3.20
C ILE A 254 29.84 -12.15 3.41
N ILE A 255 28.61 -11.67 3.57
CA ILE A 255 28.31 -10.25 3.80
C ILE A 255 28.76 -9.82 5.19
N VAL A 256 28.51 -10.64 6.21
CA VAL A 256 28.96 -10.38 7.60
C VAL A 256 30.46 -10.64 7.71
N SER A 257 31.27 -9.82 7.04
CA SER A 257 32.72 -9.97 7.03
C SER A 257 33.42 -8.63 6.95
N GLU A 258 34.71 -8.59 7.33
CA GLU A 258 35.58 -7.44 7.15
C GLU A 258 35.68 -6.92 5.70
N LYS A 259 35.34 -7.78 4.72
CA LYS A 259 35.31 -7.38 3.31
C LYS A 259 34.25 -6.32 3.04
N MET A 260 33.10 -6.41 3.70
CA MET A 260 32.03 -5.40 3.57
C MET A 260 32.45 -4.04 4.14
N ASN A 261 33.13 -4.03 5.27
CA ASN A 261 33.74 -2.81 5.82
C ASN A 261 34.71 -2.14 4.83
N LYS A 262 35.59 -2.94 4.20
CA LYS A 262 36.54 -2.45 3.20
C LYS A 262 35.82 -1.88 1.98
N LEU A 263 34.78 -2.58 1.50
CA LEU A 263 33.97 -2.15 0.36
C LEU A 263 33.29 -0.80 0.65
N ILE A 264 32.67 -0.64 1.81
CA ILE A 264 32.01 0.62 2.19
C ILE A 264 33.03 1.76 2.33
N ARG A 265 34.22 1.51 2.88
CA ARG A 265 35.29 2.52 2.94
C ARG A 265 35.74 2.94 1.52
N ALA A 266 35.98 2.01 0.62
CA ALA A 266 36.30 2.31 -0.78
C ALA A 266 35.16 3.08 -1.50
N ALA A 267 33.92 2.75 -1.19
CA ALA A 267 32.76 3.45 -1.73
C ALA A 267 32.68 4.90 -1.23
N ARG A 268 33.00 5.17 0.04
CA ARG A 268 33.00 6.53 0.63
C ARG A 268 34.00 7.49 -0.02
N GLU A 269 35.05 6.95 -0.66
CA GLU A 269 36.02 7.75 -1.41
C GLU A 269 35.51 8.16 -2.79
N GLN A 270 34.67 7.32 -3.43
CA GLN A 270 34.22 7.50 -4.80
C GLN A 270 32.82 8.13 -4.94
N TYR A 271 31.97 7.98 -3.92
CA TYR A 271 30.59 8.42 -3.94
C TYR A 271 30.31 9.50 -2.90
N ASP A 272 29.38 10.38 -3.22
CA ASP A 272 28.90 11.41 -2.31
C ASP A 272 27.94 10.81 -1.27
N PHE A 273 27.07 9.88 -1.73
CA PHE A 273 26.13 9.15 -0.89
C PHE A 273 26.10 7.65 -1.22
N ILE A 274 25.96 6.85 -0.18
CA ILE A 274 25.78 5.40 -0.25
C ILE A 274 24.44 5.09 0.40
N ILE A 275 23.55 4.43 -0.32
CA ILE A 275 22.24 4.00 0.20
C ILE A 275 22.22 2.48 0.24
N ILE A 276 21.88 1.91 1.39
CA ILE A 276 21.80 0.46 1.59
C ILE A 276 20.32 0.08 1.76
N ASP A 277 19.77 -0.70 0.82
CA ASP A 277 18.47 -1.36 0.96
C ASP A 277 18.67 -2.66 1.74
N THR A 278 17.93 -2.85 2.84
CA THR A 278 18.12 -4.00 3.73
C THR A 278 16.94 -4.96 3.71
N PRO A 279 17.09 -6.21 4.18
CA PRO A 279 15.97 -7.05 4.52
C PRO A 279 15.15 -6.43 5.67
N ALA A 280 13.92 -6.92 5.88
CA ALA A 280 13.11 -6.50 7.03
C ALA A 280 13.74 -6.98 8.34
N LEU A 281 13.74 -6.15 9.39
CA LEU A 281 14.30 -6.48 10.70
C LEU A 281 13.69 -7.74 11.31
N CYS A 282 12.40 -7.99 11.07
CA CYS A 282 11.75 -9.21 11.56
C CYS A 282 12.23 -10.50 10.86
N ARG A 283 13.03 -10.40 9.80
CA ARG A 283 13.45 -11.55 8.96
C ARG A 283 14.91 -11.90 9.09
N SER A 284 15.78 -10.94 9.33
CA SER A 284 17.22 -11.15 9.26
C SER A 284 17.99 -10.16 10.13
N GLY A 285 18.98 -10.65 10.85
CA GLY A 285 19.96 -9.81 11.55
C GLY A 285 20.89 -9.01 10.64
N LEU A 286 20.88 -9.25 9.32
CA LEU A 286 21.66 -8.45 8.37
C LEU A 286 21.35 -6.97 8.41
N ALA A 287 20.10 -6.59 8.72
CA ALA A 287 19.74 -5.18 8.84
C ALA A 287 20.46 -4.49 10.00
N GLU A 288 20.68 -5.19 11.12
CA GLU A 288 21.46 -4.70 12.26
C GLU A 288 22.94 -4.58 11.90
N TYR A 289 23.50 -5.59 11.23
CA TYR A 289 24.87 -5.54 10.73
C TYR A 289 25.10 -4.37 9.77
N TYR A 290 24.21 -4.14 8.82
CA TYR A 290 24.30 -2.99 7.94
C TYR A 290 24.13 -1.65 8.69
N ALA A 291 23.40 -1.64 9.80
CA ALA A 291 23.28 -0.46 10.64
C ALA A 291 24.63 -0.05 11.27
N GLU A 292 25.42 -1.03 11.71
CA GLU A 292 26.77 -0.79 12.25
C GLU A 292 27.72 -0.19 11.20
N LEU A 293 27.50 -0.50 9.93
CA LEU A 293 28.30 0.01 8.79
C LEU A 293 27.82 1.36 8.28
N SER A 294 26.65 1.82 8.73
CA SER A 294 25.99 3.02 8.24
C SER A 294 26.14 4.18 9.20
N ASP A 295 26.28 5.39 8.65
CA ASP A 295 26.35 6.61 9.47
C ASP A 295 24.99 6.91 10.11
N CYS A 296 23.91 6.59 9.39
CA CYS A 296 22.56 6.83 9.86
C CYS A 296 21.53 5.92 9.16
N ALA A 297 20.32 5.87 9.72
CA ALA A 297 19.23 5.09 9.21
C ALA A 297 17.93 5.88 9.07
N VAL A 298 17.11 5.49 8.10
CA VAL A 298 15.72 5.95 7.94
C VAL A 298 14.81 4.75 8.07
N MET A 299 13.83 4.85 8.97
CA MET A 299 12.82 3.81 9.20
C MET A 299 11.61 4.04 8.31
N VAL A 300 11.27 3.06 7.48
CA VAL A 300 10.06 3.06 6.65
C VAL A 300 8.98 2.24 7.34
N VAL A 301 7.87 2.89 7.65
CA VAL A 301 6.70 2.28 8.29
C VAL A 301 5.51 2.36 7.34
N ARG A 302 4.87 1.25 7.03
CA ARG A 302 3.65 1.23 6.21
C ARG A 302 2.41 1.27 7.08
N GLN A 303 1.45 2.11 6.70
CA GLN A 303 0.17 2.25 7.39
C GLN A 303 -0.51 0.88 7.60
N GLY A 304 -0.79 0.53 8.85
CA GLY A 304 -1.57 -0.64 9.22
C GLY A 304 -0.86 -2.00 9.06
N VAL A 305 0.46 -2.03 8.87
CA VAL A 305 1.24 -3.28 8.72
C VAL A 305 1.86 -3.67 10.06
N ALA A 306 2.92 -3.01 10.49
CA ALA A 306 3.59 -3.33 11.75
C ALA A 306 2.82 -2.84 12.98
N SER A 307 3.00 -3.50 14.12
CA SER A 307 2.48 -3.05 15.40
C SER A 307 3.34 -1.91 15.96
N GLY A 308 2.74 -1.04 16.78
CA GLY A 308 3.47 0.05 17.43
C GLY A 308 4.61 -0.46 18.31
N ARG A 309 4.39 -1.59 19.01
CA ARG A 309 5.44 -2.25 19.80
C ARG A 309 6.61 -2.68 18.92
N SER A 310 6.34 -3.42 17.84
CA SER A 310 7.41 -3.89 16.94
C SER A 310 8.18 -2.74 16.27
N ILE A 311 7.51 -1.61 16.01
CA ILE A 311 8.18 -0.42 15.45
C ILE A 311 9.11 0.20 16.49
N ARG A 312 8.69 0.28 17.76
CA ARG A 312 9.52 0.81 18.84
C ARG A 312 10.73 -0.07 19.09
N ASP A 313 10.52 -1.38 19.22
CA ASP A 313 11.59 -2.36 19.41
C ASP A 313 12.63 -2.28 18.28
N ALA A 314 12.18 -2.13 17.03
CA ALA A 314 13.05 -1.99 15.86
C ALA A 314 13.86 -0.69 15.87
N VAL A 315 13.25 0.43 16.27
CA VAL A 315 13.94 1.71 16.40
C VAL A 315 14.96 1.66 17.54
N ASP A 316 14.60 1.07 18.68
CA ASP A 316 15.50 0.91 19.83
C ASP A 316 16.70 0.02 19.46
N THR A 317 16.48 -1.09 18.75
CA THR A 317 17.55 -1.96 18.24
C THR A 317 18.50 -1.21 17.31
N LEU A 318 17.98 -0.51 16.29
CA LEU A 318 18.81 0.22 15.35
C LEU A 318 19.54 1.41 16.00
N SER A 319 18.90 2.06 16.98
CA SER A 319 19.51 3.20 17.70
C SER A 319 20.73 2.82 18.51
N GLY A 320 20.89 1.54 18.84
CA GLY A 320 22.10 0.99 19.48
C GLY A 320 23.32 0.95 18.55
N SER A 321 23.09 0.87 17.23
CA SER A 321 24.15 0.71 16.21
C SER A 321 24.35 1.96 15.36
N THR A 322 23.29 2.76 15.09
CA THR A 322 23.36 3.89 14.20
C THR A 322 22.39 5.01 14.56
N GLN A 323 22.64 6.23 14.09
CA GLN A 323 21.73 7.35 14.30
C GLN A 323 20.48 7.22 13.45
N ILE A 324 19.29 7.28 14.05
CA ILE A 324 18.04 7.36 13.30
C ILE A 324 17.80 8.81 12.87
N LEU A 325 17.90 9.09 11.56
CA LEU A 325 17.59 10.40 11.01
C LEU A 325 16.11 10.74 11.10
N GLY A 326 15.27 9.72 10.98
CA GLY A 326 13.83 9.89 11.06
C GLY A 326 13.04 8.75 10.47
N CYS A 327 11.72 8.95 10.44
CA CYS A 327 10.75 7.95 10.00
C CYS A 327 9.97 8.44 8.77
N ILE A 328 9.60 7.49 7.91
CA ILE A 328 8.73 7.70 6.76
C ILE A 328 7.46 6.89 6.96
N LEU A 329 6.29 7.54 6.85
CA LEU A 329 5.01 6.83 6.82
C LEU A 329 4.58 6.57 5.37
N ASN A 330 4.51 5.30 4.97
CA ASN A 330 4.25 4.88 3.60
C ASN A 330 2.82 4.33 3.41
N ASP A 331 2.33 4.36 2.15
CA ASP A 331 1.03 3.83 1.70
C ASP A 331 -0.17 4.39 2.50
N VAL A 332 -0.12 5.68 2.82
CA VAL A 332 -1.21 6.33 3.55
C VAL A 332 -2.43 6.44 2.66
N ARG A 333 -3.48 5.74 3.04
CA ARG A 333 -4.76 5.76 2.34
C ARG A 333 -5.64 6.86 2.88
N LYS A 334 -6.21 7.65 1.97
CA LYS A 334 -7.23 8.63 2.35
C LYS A 334 -8.43 7.88 2.91
N VAL A 335 -8.82 8.24 4.11
CA VAL A 335 -9.99 7.71 4.78
C VAL A 335 -11.24 8.08 3.95
N GLY A 336 -12.04 7.08 3.56
CA GLY A 336 -13.25 7.32 2.77
C GLY A 336 -14.30 8.11 3.58
N PHE A 337 -15.28 8.69 2.89
CA PHE A 337 -16.33 9.55 3.47
C PHE A 337 -17.03 8.95 4.70
N LEU A 338 -17.33 7.65 4.68
CA LEU A 338 -17.99 6.95 5.80
C LEU A 338 -17.15 6.87 7.07
N SER A 339 -15.83 6.68 6.95
CA SER A 339 -14.96 6.64 8.11
C SER A 339 -14.66 8.04 8.64
N GLY A 340 -14.71 9.07 7.80
CA GLY A 340 -14.67 10.47 8.23
C GLY A 340 -15.87 10.88 9.08
N LEU A 341 -17.04 10.30 8.79
CA LEU A 341 -18.27 10.51 9.58
C LEU A 341 -18.20 9.83 10.97
N LEU A 342 -17.65 8.60 11.02
CA LEU A 342 -17.51 7.82 12.25
C LEU A 342 -16.36 8.28 13.16
N SER A 343 -15.35 8.94 12.62
CA SER A 343 -14.18 9.42 13.36
C SER A 343 -14.28 10.87 13.85
N GLY A 344 -15.48 11.43 13.97
CA GLY A 344 -15.69 12.73 14.60
C GLY A 344 -15.05 13.92 13.87
N GLY A 345 -15.06 13.92 12.54
CA GLY A 345 -14.69 15.11 11.78
C GLY A 345 -13.19 15.35 11.58
N TYR A 346 -12.31 14.43 11.97
CA TYR A 346 -10.85 14.55 11.79
C TYR A 346 -10.36 14.22 10.38
N GLY A 347 -11.27 13.94 9.43
CA GLY A 347 -10.99 13.67 8.02
C GLY A 347 -10.81 14.89 7.12
N ARG A 348 -10.62 16.09 7.67
CA ARG A 348 -10.46 17.30 6.87
C ARG A 348 -9.03 17.43 6.36
N GLN A 349 -8.88 17.03 5.11
CA GLN A 349 -8.06 17.69 4.11
C GLN A 349 -6.53 17.69 4.31
N TYR A 350 -5.90 16.54 4.08
CA TYR A 350 -4.56 16.56 3.53
C TYR A 350 -4.64 16.68 1.99
N GLY A 351 -4.98 17.87 1.52
CA GLY A 351 -4.72 18.26 0.14
C GLY A 351 -3.28 18.71 0.05
N TYR A 352 -2.52 18.18 -0.90
CA TYR A 352 -1.17 18.61 -1.27
C TYR A 352 -1.02 20.14 -1.48
N GLY A 353 -2.12 20.88 -1.57
CA GLY A 353 -2.15 22.32 -1.80
C GLY A 353 -2.01 23.22 -0.56
N LYS A 354 -2.12 22.73 0.67
CA LYS A 354 -2.14 23.60 1.85
C LYS A 354 -0.81 23.72 2.59
N TYR A 355 0.17 22.89 2.26
CA TYR A 355 1.54 22.99 2.81
C TYR A 355 2.38 24.05 2.10
N TYR A 356 2.02 24.46 0.88
CA TYR A 356 2.73 25.48 0.11
C TYR A 356 2.46 26.92 0.54
N GLY A 357 1.47 27.13 1.44
CA GLY A 357 1.05 28.49 1.83
C GLY A 357 1.74 29.08 3.07
N LYS A 358 2.57 28.35 3.81
CA LYS A 358 3.10 28.85 5.09
C LYS A 358 4.61 29.09 5.13
N TYR A 359 5.35 28.71 4.11
CA TYR A 359 6.72 29.14 3.91
C TYR A 359 6.78 29.85 2.58
N GLY A 360 6.65 31.17 2.65
CA GLY A 360 6.78 32.06 1.51
C GLY A 360 8.17 31.94 0.92
N TYR A 361 8.30 31.26 -0.21
CA TYR A 361 9.31 31.55 -1.21
C TYR A 361 8.63 32.48 -2.22
N GLY A 362 8.70 33.75 -1.93
CA GLY A 362 8.49 34.81 -2.90
C GLY A 362 9.55 34.70 -3.97
N ASP A 363 9.10 34.79 -5.21
CA ASP A 363 9.83 35.38 -6.34
C ASP A 363 11.01 34.60 -6.95
N TYR A 364 10.76 33.37 -7.45
CA TYR A 364 11.56 32.76 -8.52
C TYR A 364 10.66 32.13 -9.61
N GLY A 365 9.78 32.95 -10.17
CA GLY A 365 8.88 32.58 -11.25
C GLY A 365 9.11 33.35 -12.55
N LYS A 366 10.35 33.62 -12.96
CA LYS A 366 10.58 34.40 -14.18
C LYS A 366 11.81 33.97 -15.00
N TYR A 367 11.94 32.66 -15.23
CA TYR A 367 12.77 32.16 -16.34
C TYR A 367 11.99 31.04 -17.04
N GLY A 368 11.15 31.48 -17.98
CA GLY A 368 10.49 30.60 -18.94
C GLY A 368 11.53 30.12 -19.97
N TYR A 369 11.57 28.82 -20.18
CA TYR A 369 12.23 28.22 -21.33
C TYR A 369 11.50 28.64 -22.59
N GLY A 370 12.15 29.49 -23.42
CA GLY A 370 11.71 29.86 -24.73
C GLY A 370 11.75 28.68 -25.67
N GLY A 371 10.59 28.27 -26.17
CA GLY A 371 10.45 27.31 -27.24
C GLY A 371 10.91 27.94 -28.57
N TYR A 372 11.80 27.24 -29.28
CA TYR A 372 12.08 27.48 -30.68
C TYR A 372 10.85 27.12 -31.51
N GLY A 373 10.20 28.11 -32.08
CA GLY A 373 9.12 27.99 -33.09
C GLY A 373 9.45 28.83 -34.28
N SER A 374 9.54 28.19 -35.44
CA SER A 374 9.93 28.66 -36.76
C SER A 374 9.10 29.89 -37.23
N ARG A 375 9.81 30.85 -37.83
CA ARG A 375 9.27 31.89 -38.68
C ARG A 375 8.66 31.29 -39.94
N GLY A 376 7.37 31.50 -40.14
CA GLY A 376 6.69 31.44 -41.41
C GLY A 376 6.23 32.83 -41.80
N SER A 377 6.81 33.34 -42.87
CA SER A 377 6.46 34.57 -43.57
C SER A 377 5.08 34.43 -44.23
N SER A 378 4.23 35.45 -44.10
CA SER A 378 3.29 35.84 -45.14
C SER A 378 3.00 37.33 -45.06
N GLU A 379 3.50 38.02 -46.08
CA GLU A 379 3.01 39.33 -46.54
C GLU A 379 1.51 39.25 -46.83
N ASN A 380 0.73 40.25 -46.46
CA ASN A 380 -0.25 40.83 -47.37
C ASN A 380 -0.73 42.20 -46.88
N ASN A 381 -0.38 43.14 -47.66
CA ASN A 381 -1.02 44.24 -48.38
C ASN A 381 -2.43 44.71 -47.95
N GLY A 382 -2.55 46.01 -47.91
CA GLY A 382 -3.81 46.71 -48.20
C GLY A 382 -4.22 47.72 -47.13
N GLY A 383 -3.86 48.95 -47.28
CA GLY A 383 -4.67 49.89 -48.05
C GLY A 383 -5.52 50.79 -47.17
N GLY A 384 -5.15 52.04 -47.11
CA GLY A 384 -6.23 53.05 -47.42
C GLY A 384 -6.70 53.97 -46.26
N LYS A 385 -6.17 55.19 -46.27
CA LYS A 385 -6.93 56.50 -46.30
C LYS A 385 -7.46 57.13 -45.00
N ARG A 386 -6.93 58.36 -44.82
CA ARG A 386 -7.64 59.62 -44.44
C ARG A 386 -8.16 59.72 -42.98
N GLN A 387 -7.85 60.66 -42.24
CA GLN A 387 -7.61 62.13 -42.30
C GLN A 387 -6.72 62.54 -41.11
#